data_83e65d1cc71be0b4d8b50519f33a4721
#
_entry.id   83e65d1cc71be0b4d8b50519f33a4721
#
_cell.length_a   1.000
_cell.length_b   1.000
_cell.length_c   1.000
_cell.angle_alpha   90.00
_cell.angle_beta   90.00
_cell.angle_gamma   90.00
#
_symmetry.space_group_name_H-M   'P 1'
#
loop_
_entity.id
_entity.type
_entity.pdbx_description
1 polymer ?
#
loop_
_entity_poly.entity_id
_entity_poly.type
_entity_poly.pdbx_seq_one_letter_code
_entity_poly.pdbx_strand_id
1 'polypeptide(L)'
;MTNYYDEMIAEIKQNIADGDYAQAFATIKKELSMPYIPEDTEEQLYTLLKDLRFQMSEKRNTERSVDDILDGLRGGSECQLVSAAQLVKRNLRDYIEEIQDYLKDDPYPEAAALIVEAIAEQEIQDEFIWNKDGVEYTFYGDSLVPCSHSKGFLKANALLNQWLNKNPDMYEMAKTMLVHDVFMFLPLSYEEDEGQSLAFDILEEITRMMDRNDILEDVKKQIGFVSQQIS
;
A
#
# COMPACT_ATOMS: atom_id res chain seq x y z
N MET A 1 0.31 -49.00 -10.24
CA MET A 1 -0.26 -48.08 -11.23
C MET A 1 -0.20 -46.70 -10.55
N THR A 2 0.71 -45.86 -10.97
CA THR A 2 0.77 -44.46 -10.53
C THR A 2 -0.51 -43.77 -10.96
N ASN A 3 -1.13 -43.03 -10.06
CA ASN A 3 -2.35 -42.28 -10.34
C ASN A 3 -1.99 -41.05 -11.17
N TYR A 4 -2.82 -40.63 -12.11
CA TYR A 4 -2.63 -39.38 -12.90
C TYR A 4 -2.23 -38.18 -12.04
N TYR A 5 -2.88 -38.03 -10.91
CA TYR A 5 -2.61 -36.91 -10.00
C TYR A 5 -1.25 -37.00 -9.31
N ASP A 6 -0.75 -38.19 -9.00
CA ASP A 6 0.59 -38.38 -8.44
C ASP A 6 1.68 -37.99 -9.43
N GLU A 7 1.52 -38.34 -10.71
CA GLU A 7 2.43 -37.99 -11.78
C GLU A 7 2.42 -36.46 -12.04
N MET A 8 1.24 -35.85 -12.09
CA MET A 8 1.07 -34.43 -12.28
C MET A 8 1.68 -33.61 -11.13
N ILE A 9 1.46 -33.99 -9.87
CA ILE A 9 2.07 -33.32 -8.71
C ILE A 9 3.60 -33.46 -8.75
N ALA A 10 4.11 -34.62 -9.15
CA ALA A 10 5.54 -34.85 -9.30
C ALA A 10 6.13 -33.94 -10.39
N GLU A 11 5.46 -33.78 -11.53
CA GLU A 11 5.86 -32.87 -12.61
C GLU A 11 5.87 -31.40 -12.14
N ILE A 12 4.82 -30.95 -11.43
CA ILE A 12 4.77 -29.61 -10.87
C ILE A 12 5.95 -29.36 -9.91
N LYS A 13 6.24 -30.30 -9.00
CA LYS A 13 7.38 -30.20 -8.09
C LYS A 13 8.73 -30.19 -8.81
N GLN A 14 8.85 -30.94 -9.90
CA GLN A 14 10.05 -30.92 -10.73
C GLN A 14 10.24 -29.56 -11.41
N ASN A 15 9.18 -29.02 -12.03
CA ASN A 15 9.22 -27.70 -12.65
C ASN A 15 9.62 -26.60 -11.65
N ILE A 16 9.11 -26.69 -10.39
CA ILE A 16 9.50 -25.77 -9.32
C ILE A 16 11.01 -25.93 -9.00
N ALA A 17 11.50 -27.17 -8.90
CA ALA A 17 12.91 -27.44 -8.60
C ALA A 17 13.85 -26.98 -9.72
N ASP A 18 13.40 -27.08 -10.97
CA ASP A 18 14.14 -26.63 -12.16
C ASP A 18 14.05 -25.10 -12.37
N GLY A 19 13.25 -24.40 -11.56
CA GLY A 19 13.07 -22.94 -11.64
C GLY A 19 12.09 -22.50 -12.73
N ASP A 20 11.39 -23.44 -13.38
CA ASP A 20 10.32 -23.12 -14.36
C ASP A 20 8.99 -22.84 -13.66
N TYR A 21 8.97 -21.72 -12.93
CA TYR A 21 7.80 -21.28 -12.16
C TYR A 21 6.60 -20.94 -13.02
N ALA A 22 6.84 -20.50 -14.27
CA ALA A 22 5.77 -20.16 -15.20
C ALA A 22 4.97 -21.40 -15.61
N GLN A 23 5.66 -22.48 -15.96
CA GLN A 23 5.04 -23.74 -16.32
C GLN A 23 4.34 -24.39 -15.10
N ALA A 24 4.99 -24.41 -13.92
CA ALA A 24 4.40 -24.89 -12.70
C ALA A 24 3.09 -24.15 -12.36
N PHE A 25 3.09 -22.82 -12.44
CA PHE A 25 1.92 -21.99 -12.18
C PHE A 25 0.78 -22.25 -13.17
N ALA A 26 1.10 -22.35 -14.47
CA ALA A 26 0.11 -22.64 -15.51
C ALA A 26 -0.55 -24.01 -15.30
N THR A 27 0.25 -25.04 -14.97
CA THR A 27 -0.26 -26.40 -14.70
C THR A 27 -1.16 -26.41 -13.47
N ILE A 28 -0.75 -25.81 -12.34
CA ILE A 28 -1.58 -25.72 -11.12
C ILE A 28 -2.92 -25.01 -11.43
N LYS A 29 -2.88 -23.88 -12.11
CA LYS A 29 -4.09 -23.11 -12.46
C LYS A 29 -5.02 -23.90 -13.36
N LYS A 30 -4.49 -24.60 -14.34
CA LYS A 30 -5.26 -25.45 -15.24
C LYS A 30 -5.99 -26.56 -14.46
N GLU A 31 -5.28 -27.27 -13.60
CA GLU A 31 -5.87 -28.37 -12.82
C GLU A 31 -6.92 -27.84 -11.82
N LEU A 32 -6.64 -26.74 -11.10
CA LEU A 32 -7.63 -26.12 -10.19
C LEU A 32 -8.88 -25.57 -10.92
N SER A 33 -8.86 -25.44 -12.25
CA SER A 33 -10.02 -25.05 -13.04
C SER A 33 -10.90 -26.25 -13.45
N MET A 34 -10.49 -27.48 -13.16
CA MET A 34 -11.25 -28.69 -13.52
C MET A 34 -12.49 -28.83 -12.61
N PRO A 35 -13.62 -29.31 -13.15
CA PRO A 35 -14.89 -29.37 -12.41
C PRO A 35 -14.91 -30.41 -11.28
N TYR A 36 -13.95 -31.30 -11.23
CA TYR A 36 -13.81 -32.31 -10.17
C TYR A 36 -12.35 -32.67 -9.94
N ILE A 37 -11.88 -32.44 -8.72
CA ILE A 37 -10.53 -32.79 -8.24
C ILE A 37 -10.72 -33.53 -6.91
N PRO A 38 -9.98 -34.62 -6.64
CA PRO A 38 -9.98 -35.25 -5.30
C PRO A 38 -9.54 -34.26 -4.23
N GLU A 39 -10.20 -34.22 -3.08
CA GLU A 39 -9.99 -33.27 -2.00
C GLU A 39 -8.51 -33.19 -1.55
N ASP A 40 -7.88 -34.36 -1.37
CA ASP A 40 -6.45 -34.44 -1.01
C ASP A 40 -5.52 -33.82 -2.08
N THR A 41 -5.90 -33.92 -3.35
CA THR A 41 -5.12 -33.35 -4.47
C THR A 41 -5.32 -31.86 -4.55
N GLU A 42 -6.54 -31.39 -4.33
CA GLU A 42 -6.89 -29.97 -4.32
C GLU A 42 -6.11 -29.23 -3.23
N GLU A 43 -6.06 -29.78 -2.01
CA GLU A 43 -5.31 -29.22 -0.88
C GLU A 43 -3.80 -29.15 -1.19
N GLN A 44 -3.23 -30.18 -1.81
CA GLN A 44 -1.83 -30.19 -2.24
C GLN A 44 -1.55 -29.12 -3.31
N LEU A 45 -2.44 -28.93 -4.28
CA LEU A 45 -2.32 -27.90 -5.32
C LEU A 45 -2.38 -26.49 -4.74
N TYR A 46 -3.28 -26.23 -3.77
CA TYR A 46 -3.32 -24.93 -3.08
C TYR A 46 -2.04 -24.66 -2.28
N THR A 47 -1.50 -25.67 -1.61
CA THR A 47 -0.24 -25.57 -0.88
C THR A 47 0.92 -25.24 -1.83
N LEU A 48 1.05 -25.98 -2.93
CA LEU A 48 2.07 -25.74 -3.96
C LEU A 48 1.92 -24.34 -4.59
N LEU A 49 0.69 -23.89 -4.83
CA LEU A 49 0.44 -22.54 -5.35
C LEU A 49 0.88 -21.44 -4.41
N LYS A 50 0.66 -21.61 -3.10
CA LYS A 50 1.09 -20.68 -2.08
C LYS A 50 2.60 -20.59 -2.00
N ASP A 51 3.28 -21.75 -1.97
CA ASP A 51 4.74 -21.83 -1.90
C ASP A 51 5.39 -21.26 -3.17
N LEU A 52 4.81 -21.55 -4.33
CA LEU A 52 5.28 -21.02 -5.62
C LEU A 52 5.15 -19.49 -5.68
N ARG A 53 4.02 -18.94 -5.22
CA ARG A 53 3.84 -17.48 -5.13
C ARG A 53 4.85 -16.82 -4.21
N PHE A 54 5.13 -17.45 -3.07
CA PHE A 54 6.14 -16.97 -2.14
C PHE A 54 7.54 -16.97 -2.78
N GLN A 55 7.96 -18.08 -3.41
CA GLN A 55 9.24 -18.17 -4.10
C GLN A 55 9.36 -17.18 -5.27
N MET A 56 8.30 -17.01 -6.05
CA MET A 56 8.28 -16.00 -7.13
C MET A 56 8.39 -14.57 -6.61
N SER A 57 7.81 -14.28 -5.45
CA SER A 57 7.91 -12.96 -4.81
C SER A 57 9.30 -12.71 -4.24
N GLU A 58 9.92 -13.70 -3.61
CA GLU A 58 11.31 -13.62 -3.13
C GLU A 58 12.28 -13.44 -4.31
N LYS A 59 12.13 -14.21 -5.38
CA LYS A 59 12.97 -14.11 -6.56
C LYS A 59 12.86 -12.74 -7.24
N ARG A 60 11.65 -12.18 -7.34
CA ARG A 60 11.46 -10.79 -7.82
C ARG A 60 12.11 -9.75 -6.92
N ASN A 61 12.15 -9.98 -5.61
CA ASN A 61 12.76 -9.06 -4.65
C ASN A 61 14.29 -9.15 -4.60
N THR A 62 14.89 -10.29 -4.96
CA THR A 62 16.35 -10.52 -4.92
C THR A 62 17.06 -10.20 -6.23
N GLU A 63 16.35 -10.08 -7.35
CA GLU A 63 16.97 -10.05 -8.70
C GLU A 63 17.18 -8.63 -9.29
N ARG A 64 16.62 -7.56 -8.69
CA ARG A 64 16.93 -6.21 -9.19
C ARG A 64 18.17 -5.64 -8.51
N SER A 65 19.16 -5.34 -9.33
CA SER A 65 20.32 -4.56 -8.89
C SER A 65 19.86 -3.17 -8.42
N VAL A 66 20.68 -2.47 -7.65
CA VAL A 66 20.39 -1.08 -7.26
C VAL A 66 20.27 -0.21 -8.49
N ASP A 67 21.14 -0.41 -9.48
CA ASP A 67 21.12 0.35 -10.72
C ASP A 67 19.79 0.16 -11.48
N ASP A 68 19.27 -1.09 -11.55
CA ASP A 68 17.94 -1.35 -12.16
C ASP A 68 16.80 -0.67 -11.41
N ILE A 69 16.90 -0.53 -10.08
CA ILE A 69 15.90 0.16 -9.27
C ILE A 69 15.94 1.67 -9.52
N LEU A 70 17.13 2.26 -9.54
CA LEU A 70 17.33 3.68 -9.79
C LEU A 70 16.94 4.05 -11.24
N ASP A 71 17.29 3.21 -12.21
CA ASP A 71 16.84 3.39 -13.60
C ASP A 71 15.31 3.28 -13.74
N GLY A 72 14.68 2.39 -12.96
CA GLY A 72 13.22 2.26 -12.93
C GLY A 72 12.49 3.50 -12.41
N LEU A 73 13.12 4.34 -11.57
CA LEU A 73 12.57 5.63 -11.15
C LEU A 73 12.45 6.64 -12.30
N ARG A 74 13.22 6.47 -13.38
CA ARG A 74 13.15 7.30 -14.59
C ARG A 74 12.15 6.75 -15.63
N GLY A 75 11.49 5.63 -15.32
CA GLY A 75 10.52 4.98 -16.19
C GLY A 75 9.12 5.58 -16.11
N GLY A 76 8.14 4.88 -16.68
CA GLY A 76 6.72 5.25 -16.53
C GLY A 76 6.21 5.02 -15.11
N SER A 77 5.00 5.51 -14.79
CA SER A 77 4.39 5.50 -13.45
C SER A 77 4.43 4.14 -12.73
N GLU A 78 4.11 3.07 -13.44
CA GLU A 78 4.16 1.70 -12.89
C GLU A 78 5.59 1.28 -12.52
N CYS A 79 6.57 1.62 -13.39
CA CYS A 79 7.99 1.33 -13.10
C CYS A 79 8.49 2.12 -11.90
N GLN A 80 8.14 3.41 -11.81
CA GLN A 80 8.48 4.27 -10.68
C GLN A 80 7.92 3.70 -9.37
N LEU A 81 6.64 3.32 -9.35
CA LEU A 81 6.00 2.77 -8.15
C LEU A 81 6.66 1.47 -7.68
N VAL A 82 6.94 0.55 -8.61
CA VAL A 82 7.63 -0.71 -8.29
C VAL A 82 9.05 -0.45 -7.79
N SER A 83 9.77 0.50 -8.40
CA SER A 83 11.15 0.85 -8.01
C SER A 83 11.18 1.56 -6.66
N ALA A 84 10.29 2.51 -6.40
CA ALA A 84 10.13 3.15 -5.11
C ALA A 84 9.84 2.13 -4.01
N ALA A 85 8.90 1.21 -4.23
CA ALA A 85 8.56 0.14 -3.27
C ALA A 85 9.73 -0.83 -2.97
N GLN A 86 10.74 -0.91 -3.83
CA GLN A 86 11.96 -1.68 -3.58
C GLN A 86 13.05 -0.83 -2.92
N LEU A 87 13.17 0.44 -3.31
CA LEU A 87 14.16 1.37 -2.78
C LEU A 87 13.92 1.65 -1.29
N VAL A 88 12.68 1.87 -0.87
CA VAL A 88 12.31 2.17 0.53
C VAL A 88 12.66 1.06 1.52
N LYS A 89 12.90 -0.16 1.05
CA LYS A 89 13.36 -1.29 1.88
C LYS A 89 14.87 -1.25 2.18
N ARG A 90 15.57 -0.28 1.61
CA ARG A 90 17.03 -0.10 1.73
C ARG A 90 17.35 1.07 2.65
N ASN A 91 18.62 1.22 2.97
CA ASN A 91 19.10 2.44 3.64
C ASN A 91 19.14 3.58 2.60
N LEU A 92 18.19 4.52 2.68
CA LEU A 92 18.08 5.61 1.72
C LEU A 92 19.25 6.59 1.78
N ARG A 93 20.02 6.61 2.88
CA ARG A 93 21.21 7.46 3.02
C ARG A 93 22.29 7.16 1.98
N ASP A 94 22.26 5.96 1.40
CA ASP A 94 23.21 5.57 0.38
C ASP A 94 22.87 6.10 -1.02
N TYR A 95 21.68 6.75 -1.18
CA TYR A 95 21.10 7.15 -2.47
C TYR A 95 20.52 8.58 -2.43
N ILE A 96 21.06 9.46 -1.60
CA ILE A 96 20.53 10.82 -1.38
C ILE A 96 20.50 11.63 -2.68
N GLU A 97 21.59 11.62 -3.45
CA GLU A 97 21.71 12.39 -4.69
C GLU A 97 20.67 11.93 -5.72
N GLU A 98 20.49 10.62 -5.91
CA GLU A 98 19.54 10.06 -6.85
C GLU A 98 18.08 10.33 -6.45
N ILE A 99 17.81 10.31 -5.14
CA ILE A 99 16.48 10.64 -4.59
C ILE A 99 16.18 12.13 -4.78
N GLN A 100 17.16 13.00 -4.52
CA GLN A 100 17.01 14.44 -4.73
C GLN A 100 16.74 14.78 -6.20
N ASP A 101 17.46 14.14 -7.13
CA ASP A 101 17.25 14.30 -8.56
C ASP A 101 15.87 13.79 -8.98
N TYR A 102 15.46 12.62 -8.47
CA TYR A 102 14.14 12.06 -8.76
C TYR A 102 13.00 12.95 -8.29
N LEU A 103 13.05 13.46 -7.06
CA LEU A 103 11.97 14.28 -6.49
C LEU A 103 11.83 15.64 -7.20
N LYS A 104 12.90 16.16 -7.82
CA LYS A 104 12.87 17.42 -8.58
C LYS A 104 12.28 17.30 -9.99
N ASP A 105 12.25 16.09 -10.56
CA ASP A 105 11.90 15.86 -11.96
C ASP A 105 10.41 15.49 -12.15
N ASP A 106 9.50 16.14 -11.41
CA ASP A 106 8.05 15.93 -11.48
C ASP A 106 7.67 14.42 -11.45
N PRO A 107 8.06 13.72 -10.37
CA PRO A 107 7.90 12.27 -10.28
C PRO A 107 6.43 11.85 -10.15
N TYR A 108 6.15 10.57 -10.42
CA TYR A 108 4.84 9.99 -10.17
C TYR A 108 4.46 10.14 -8.67
N PRO A 109 3.37 10.83 -8.33
CA PRO A 109 3.10 11.28 -6.96
C PRO A 109 3.10 10.17 -5.91
N GLU A 110 2.49 9.02 -6.21
CA GLU A 110 2.42 7.89 -5.28
C GLU A 110 3.79 7.24 -5.04
N ALA A 111 4.64 7.18 -6.06
CA ALA A 111 5.99 6.66 -5.92
C ALA A 111 6.89 7.62 -5.13
N ALA A 112 6.75 8.93 -5.38
CA ALA A 112 7.45 9.95 -4.61
C ALA A 112 7.01 9.96 -3.14
N ALA A 113 5.71 9.86 -2.87
CA ALA A 113 5.18 9.80 -1.51
C ALA A 113 5.73 8.59 -0.73
N LEU A 114 5.90 7.41 -1.37
CA LEU A 114 6.56 6.24 -0.75
C LEU A 114 7.99 6.57 -0.31
N ILE A 115 8.74 7.25 -1.15
CA ILE A 115 10.12 7.63 -0.85
C ILE A 115 10.16 8.68 0.27
N VAL A 116 9.28 9.69 0.20
CA VAL A 116 9.22 10.77 1.22
C VAL A 116 8.80 10.22 2.58
N GLU A 117 7.83 9.29 2.64
CA GLU A 117 7.48 8.60 3.89
C GLU A 117 8.69 7.84 4.46
N ALA A 118 9.41 7.08 3.62
CA ALA A 118 10.59 6.35 4.07
C ALA A 118 11.75 7.27 4.49
N ILE A 119 11.89 8.46 3.89
CA ILE A 119 12.82 9.49 4.32
C ILE A 119 12.48 9.94 5.75
N ALA A 120 11.19 10.18 6.04
CA ALA A 120 10.72 10.54 7.36
C ALA A 120 10.93 9.40 8.37
N GLU A 121 10.56 8.16 8.02
CA GLU A 121 10.75 6.98 8.88
C GLU A 121 12.22 6.71 9.21
N GLN A 122 13.13 6.99 8.28
CA GLN A 122 14.56 6.82 8.47
C GLN A 122 15.23 8.06 9.10
N GLU A 123 14.48 9.12 9.40
CA GLU A 123 14.98 10.37 10.00
C GLU A 123 16.23 10.92 9.27
N ILE A 124 16.12 11.07 7.94
CA ILE A 124 17.25 11.53 7.12
C ILE A 124 17.41 13.05 7.25
N GLN A 125 18.60 13.52 7.61
CA GLN A 125 18.85 14.93 7.94
C GLN A 125 19.15 15.82 6.72
N ASP A 126 19.11 15.24 5.51
CA ASP A 126 19.36 15.97 4.28
C ASP A 126 18.15 16.81 3.88
N GLU A 127 18.41 17.89 3.12
CA GLU A 127 17.39 18.72 2.50
C GLU A 127 16.93 18.12 1.19
N PHE A 128 15.61 18.08 0.98
CA PHE A 128 14.99 17.60 -0.25
C PHE A 128 14.09 18.67 -0.85
N ILE A 129 14.01 18.66 -2.18
CA ILE A 129 13.06 19.47 -2.95
C ILE A 129 12.19 18.52 -3.74
N TRP A 130 10.88 18.62 -3.55
CA TRP A 130 9.91 17.83 -4.29
C TRP A 130 9.00 18.71 -5.14
N ASN A 131 9.05 18.56 -6.47
CA ASN A 131 8.09 19.14 -7.39
C ASN A 131 6.86 18.27 -7.47
N LYS A 132 5.76 18.75 -6.89
CA LYS A 132 4.49 18.05 -6.84
C LYS A 132 3.37 18.94 -7.36
N ASP A 133 2.68 18.51 -8.42
CA ASP A 133 1.56 19.24 -9.03
C ASP A 133 1.90 20.70 -9.38
N GLY A 134 3.13 20.95 -9.82
CA GLY A 134 3.62 22.28 -10.18
C GLY A 134 3.99 23.18 -8.99
N VAL A 135 4.02 22.63 -7.78
CA VAL A 135 4.46 23.30 -6.56
C VAL A 135 5.76 22.69 -6.06
N GLU A 136 6.72 23.54 -5.73
CA GLU A 136 8.00 23.14 -5.14
C GLU A 136 7.90 23.13 -3.61
N TYR A 137 8.11 21.97 -3.00
CA TYR A 137 8.18 21.79 -1.57
C TYR A 137 9.62 21.54 -1.15
N THR A 138 10.15 22.35 -0.23
CA THR A 138 11.47 22.13 0.39
C THR A 138 11.30 21.67 1.81
N PHE A 139 11.97 20.57 2.20
CA PHE A 139 11.88 19.99 3.53
C PHE A 139 13.16 19.26 3.94
N TYR A 140 13.36 19.08 5.24
CA TYR A 140 14.36 18.18 5.82
C TYR A 140 13.67 16.89 6.23
N GLY A 141 14.30 15.73 5.95
CA GLY A 141 13.64 14.44 6.21
C GLY A 141 13.38 14.19 7.70
N ASP A 142 14.29 14.62 8.59
CA ASP A 142 14.12 14.50 10.05
C ASP A 142 13.09 15.48 10.64
N SER A 143 12.63 16.47 9.86
CA SER A 143 11.56 17.38 10.26
C SER A 143 10.17 16.89 9.88
N LEU A 144 10.09 15.87 9.03
CA LEU A 144 8.82 15.27 8.62
C LEU A 144 8.28 14.33 9.72
N VAL A 145 6.96 14.32 9.83
CA VAL A 145 6.27 13.36 10.68
C VAL A 145 5.73 12.23 9.81
N PRO A 146 6.11 10.95 10.04
CA PRO A 146 5.52 9.84 9.32
C PRO A 146 4.00 9.85 9.37
N CYS A 147 3.33 9.52 8.27
CA CYS A 147 1.88 9.61 8.11
C CYS A 147 1.09 9.01 9.27
N SER A 148 1.50 7.82 9.73
CA SER A 148 0.85 7.08 10.82
C SER A 148 1.01 7.75 12.20
N HIS A 149 1.93 8.71 12.35
CA HIS A 149 2.22 9.42 13.58
C HIS A 149 1.69 10.86 13.57
N SER A 150 1.18 11.37 12.45
CA SER A 150 0.61 12.71 12.39
C SER A 150 -0.61 12.83 13.31
N LYS A 151 -0.72 13.96 14.02
CA LYS A 151 -1.81 14.17 14.99
C LYS A 151 -3.18 14.18 14.33
N GLY A 152 -3.27 14.74 13.13
CA GLY A 152 -4.50 14.75 12.34
C GLY A 152 -4.93 13.34 11.93
N PHE A 153 -4.02 12.49 11.48
CA PHE A 153 -4.30 11.08 11.19
C PHE A 153 -4.82 10.34 12.43
N LEU A 154 -4.12 10.45 13.55
CA LEU A 154 -4.50 9.76 14.80
C LEU A 154 -5.89 10.19 15.26
N LYS A 155 -6.20 11.48 15.19
CA LYS A 155 -7.51 12.04 15.52
C LYS A 155 -8.59 11.55 14.57
N ALA A 156 -8.35 11.63 13.26
CA ALA A 156 -9.29 11.18 12.24
C ALA A 156 -9.60 9.69 12.35
N ASN A 157 -8.57 8.87 12.52
CA ASN A 157 -8.72 7.42 12.69
C ASN A 157 -9.53 7.06 13.95
N ALA A 158 -9.30 7.77 15.07
CA ALA A 158 -10.08 7.56 16.28
C ALA A 158 -11.56 7.92 16.10
N LEU A 159 -11.86 9.02 15.39
CA LEU A 159 -13.23 9.45 15.10
C LEU A 159 -13.93 8.46 14.15
N LEU A 160 -13.28 8.05 13.07
CA LEU A 160 -13.83 7.05 12.14
C LEU A 160 -14.13 5.73 12.84
N ASN A 161 -13.23 5.25 13.71
CA ASN A 161 -13.46 4.06 14.51
C ASN A 161 -14.68 4.21 15.44
N GLN A 162 -14.84 5.38 16.06
CA GLN A 162 -15.99 5.67 16.92
C GLN A 162 -17.28 5.71 16.12
N TRP A 163 -17.33 6.40 14.99
CA TRP A 163 -18.53 6.59 14.18
C TRP A 163 -18.97 5.32 13.45
N LEU A 164 -18.00 4.49 13.04
CA LEU A 164 -18.22 3.26 12.26
C LEU A 164 -18.12 1.97 13.09
N ASN A 165 -18.15 2.05 14.41
CA ASN A 165 -17.95 0.91 15.32
C ASN A 165 -18.94 -0.25 15.12
N LYS A 166 -20.10 0.02 14.52
CA LYS A 166 -21.14 -0.97 14.17
C LYS A 166 -21.02 -1.49 12.72
N ASN A 167 -20.09 -0.95 11.94
CA ASN A 167 -19.90 -1.24 10.53
C ASN A 167 -18.41 -1.49 10.24
N PRO A 168 -17.84 -2.63 10.66
CA PRO A 168 -16.41 -2.89 10.57
C PRO A 168 -15.88 -2.84 9.13
N ASP A 169 -16.64 -3.34 8.15
CA ASP A 169 -16.23 -3.30 6.75
C ASP A 169 -16.11 -1.86 6.22
N MET A 170 -17.03 -0.98 6.60
CA MET A 170 -16.95 0.45 6.27
C MET A 170 -15.76 1.12 6.96
N TYR A 171 -15.46 0.74 8.21
CA TYR A 171 -14.30 1.28 8.91
C TYR A 171 -12.99 0.89 8.22
N GLU A 172 -12.82 -0.35 7.80
CA GLU A 172 -11.61 -0.77 7.08
C GLU A 172 -11.45 -0.04 5.74
N MET A 173 -12.55 0.19 5.02
CA MET A 173 -12.52 1.02 3.81
C MET A 173 -12.17 2.49 4.13
N ALA A 174 -12.81 3.08 5.13
CA ALA A 174 -12.53 4.44 5.57
C ALA A 174 -11.07 4.62 6.02
N LYS A 175 -10.53 3.64 6.73
CA LYS A 175 -9.13 3.62 7.15
C LYS A 175 -8.18 3.54 5.95
N THR A 176 -8.52 2.77 4.93
CA THR A 176 -7.72 2.68 3.71
C THR A 176 -7.71 4.04 2.98
N MET A 177 -8.85 4.71 2.87
CA MET A 177 -8.95 6.04 2.28
C MET A 177 -8.18 7.07 3.10
N LEU A 178 -8.32 7.05 4.44
CA LEU A 178 -7.57 7.93 5.34
C LEU A 178 -6.06 7.79 5.18
N VAL A 179 -5.56 6.55 5.12
CA VAL A 179 -4.14 6.29 4.90
C VAL A 179 -3.70 6.86 3.56
N HIS A 180 -4.47 6.65 2.50
CA HIS A 180 -4.17 7.17 1.17
C HIS A 180 -4.12 8.71 1.16
N ASP A 181 -5.12 9.38 1.72
CA ASP A 181 -5.21 10.84 1.69
C ASP A 181 -4.08 11.50 2.48
N VAL A 182 -3.77 10.97 3.68
CA VAL A 182 -2.65 11.47 4.49
C VAL A 182 -1.30 11.23 3.78
N PHE A 183 -1.16 10.10 3.12
CA PHE A 183 0.02 9.76 2.35
C PHE A 183 0.20 10.68 1.12
N MET A 184 -0.90 10.96 0.42
CA MET A 184 -0.88 11.89 -0.72
C MET A 184 -0.76 13.36 -0.31
N PHE A 185 -0.92 13.69 0.98
CA PHE A 185 -0.72 15.04 1.50
C PHE A 185 0.76 15.37 1.78
N LEU A 186 1.65 14.37 1.87
CA LEU A 186 3.08 14.58 2.01
C LEU A 186 3.62 15.59 0.97
N PRO A 187 4.64 16.40 1.31
CA PRO A 187 5.39 16.43 2.58
C PRO A 187 4.72 17.22 3.71
N LEU A 188 3.49 17.67 3.51
CA LEU A 188 2.68 18.28 4.57
C LEU A 188 2.06 17.22 5.46
N SER A 189 1.69 17.60 6.67
CA SER A 189 0.97 16.72 7.60
C SER A 189 -0.26 17.43 8.15
N TYR A 190 -1.33 16.67 8.40
CA TYR A 190 -2.53 17.18 9.03
C TYR A 190 -2.29 17.43 10.53
N GLU A 191 -2.64 18.62 10.98
CA GLU A 191 -2.62 18.98 12.39
C GLU A 191 -3.82 18.40 13.15
N GLU A 192 -3.78 18.42 14.50
CA GLU A 192 -4.80 17.80 15.33
C GLU A 192 -6.21 18.41 15.12
N ASP A 193 -6.30 19.71 14.91
CA ASP A 193 -7.55 20.45 14.67
C ASP A 193 -8.17 20.13 13.31
N GLU A 194 -7.37 19.74 12.31
CA GLU A 194 -7.84 19.31 11.00
C GLU A 194 -8.39 17.87 11.00
N GLY A 195 -8.01 17.05 11.99
CA GLY A 195 -8.37 15.62 12.03
C GLY A 195 -9.88 15.35 12.06
N GLN A 196 -10.71 16.27 12.58
CA GLN A 196 -12.16 16.09 12.55
C GLN A 196 -12.73 16.34 11.16
N SER A 197 -12.26 17.36 10.46
CA SER A 197 -12.67 17.65 9.08
C SER A 197 -12.26 16.48 8.16
N LEU A 198 -11.02 16.04 8.25
CA LEU A 198 -10.50 14.91 7.49
C LEU A 198 -11.33 13.63 7.70
N ALA A 199 -11.67 13.30 8.95
CA ALA A 199 -12.53 12.15 9.24
C ALA A 199 -13.93 12.29 8.65
N PHE A 200 -14.47 13.51 8.66
CA PHE A 200 -15.80 13.79 8.14
C PHE A 200 -15.87 13.70 6.61
N ASP A 201 -14.85 14.22 5.92
CA ASP A 201 -14.76 14.17 4.46
C ASP A 201 -14.68 12.71 3.97
N ILE A 202 -13.87 11.87 4.64
CA ILE A 202 -13.79 10.45 4.35
C ILE A 202 -15.11 9.72 4.64
N LEU A 203 -15.77 10.05 5.77
CA LEU A 203 -17.08 9.47 6.08
C LEU A 203 -18.11 9.82 5.02
N GLU A 204 -18.15 11.07 4.57
CA GLU A 204 -19.08 11.53 3.52
C GLU A 204 -18.83 10.78 2.21
N GLU A 205 -17.58 10.61 1.82
CA GLU A 205 -17.23 9.90 0.59
C GLU A 205 -17.63 8.42 0.66
N ILE A 206 -17.30 7.73 1.74
CA ILE A 206 -17.59 6.30 1.86
C ILE A 206 -19.08 6.02 2.00
N THR A 207 -19.82 6.87 2.71
CA THR A 207 -21.29 6.74 2.84
C THR A 207 -21.98 6.99 1.51
N ARG A 208 -21.47 7.91 0.69
CA ARG A 208 -21.94 8.15 -0.68
C ARG A 208 -21.66 6.95 -1.58
N MET A 209 -20.44 6.37 -1.52
CA MET A 209 -20.07 5.21 -2.34
C MET A 209 -20.91 3.96 -2.01
N MET A 210 -21.29 3.80 -0.73
CA MET A 210 -22.04 2.64 -0.25
C MET A 210 -23.56 2.87 -0.16
N ASP A 211 -24.06 4.05 -0.58
CA ASP A 211 -25.46 4.48 -0.44
C ASP A 211 -26.00 4.37 1.01
N ARG A 212 -25.15 4.77 1.99
CA ARG A 212 -25.42 4.69 3.43
C ARG A 212 -25.52 6.08 4.07
N ASN A 213 -26.33 6.95 3.47
CA ASN A 213 -26.57 8.31 3.98
C ASN A 213 -27.21 8.33 5.39
N ASP A 214 -27.84 7.22 5.81
CA ASP A 214 -28.35 7.04 7.18
C ASP A 214 -27.25 7.21 8.22
N ILE A 215 -26.06 6.65 8.00
CA ILE A 215 -24.92 6.74 8.91
C ILE A 215 -24.38 8.16 8.96
N LEU A 216 -24.26 8.83 7.81
CA LEU A 216 -23.80 10.21 7.74
C LEU A 216 -24.70 11.16 8.55
N GLU A 217 -26.02 11.02 8.40
CA GLU A 217 -27.00 11.84 9.13
C GLU A 217 -26.98 11.58 10.63
N ASP A 218 -26.73 10.34 11.05
CA ASP A 218 -26.58 10.01 12.47
C ASP A 218 -25.31 10.62 13.08
N VAL A 219 -24.19 10.62 12.35
CA VAL A 219 -22.95 11.25 12.78
C VAL A 219 -23.09 12.78 12.82
N LYS A 220 -23.74 13.42 11.82
CA LYS A 220 -24.03 14.86 11.82
C LYS A 220 -24.83 15.28 13.07
N LYS A 221 -25.81 14.49 13.45
CA LYS A 221 -26.58 14.75 14.69
C LYS A 221 -25.69 14.67 15.93
N GLN A 222 -24.82 13.67 16.03
CA GLN A 222 -23.90 13.52 17.15
C GLN A 222 -22.93 14.71 17.27
N ILE A 223 -22.33 15.14 16.16
CA ILE A 223 -21.41 16.29 16.12
C ILE A 223 -22.17 17.58 16.49
N GLY A 224 -23.37 17.80 15.93
CA GLY A 224 -24.20 18.96 16.21
C GLY A 224 -24.62 19.06 17.69
N PHE A 225 -24.86 17.94 18.36
CA PHE A 225 -25.14 17.90 19.81
C PHE A 225 -23.94 18.32 20.65
N VAL A 226 -22.73 17.92 20.29
CA VAL A 226 -21.49 18.28 21.00
C VAL A 226 -21.22 19.79 20.87
N SER A 227 -21.45 20.37 19.70
CA SER A 227 -21.25 21.81 19.45
C SER A 227 -22.21 22.70 20.26
N GLN A 228 -23.43 22.21 20.57
CA GLN A 228 -24.41 22.95 21.40
C GLN A 228 -24.15 22.85 22.91
N GLN A 229 -23.36 21.88 23.36
CA GLN A 229 -23.00 21.73 24.79
C GLN A 229 -21.74 22.53 25.20
N ILE A 230 -20.99 23.05 24.21
CA ILE A 230 -19.75 23.80 24.43
C ILE A 230 -19.98 25.32 24.29
N SER A 231 -21.17 25.75 23.88
CA SER A 231 -21.58 27.14 23.79
C SER A 231 -22.36 27.57 25.02
#